data_4d908a465220d38d3c092a10e330fa12
#
_entry.id   4d908a465220d38d3c092a10e330fa12
#
_cell.length_a   1.000
_cell.length_b   1.000
_cell.length_c   1.000
_cell.angle_alpha   90.00
_cell.angle_beta   90.00
_cell.angle_gamma   90.00
#
_symmetry.space_group_name_H-M   'P 1'
#
loop_
_entity.id
_entity.type
_entity.pdbx_description
1 polymer ?
#
loop_
_entity_poly.entity_id
_entity_poly.type
_entity_poly.pdbx_seq_one_letter_code
_entity_poly.pdbx_strand_id
1 'polypeptide(L)'
;MGLFQCKIFSQELYRSVNVNVIIPLPDSNNDFFGADIHYPLPGEKYPVLYLLHGFSADESDWQRFSRIESYAQEKNIAVVMPDGYNSFYENSPFGAAYSRYIAEELPKALESLFPLSAKREYRFIAGLSMGGGGAYKLALRYPDRYAAAASLSGGLEVRKSNAPSGAGLRSNQWRQFAYGMEREYFDPEESDLRVLVQKRMEEGTVLPKFYQCCGTEDFTYEQNVSFRDFALEAGLDLTWEEGPGAHNFDFWDPYIRRIMKWLPTDGKLVD
;
A
#
# COMPACT_ATOMS: atom_id res chain seq x y z
N MET A 1 -11.91 -19.34 -0.04
CA MET A 1 -11.51 -17.95 -0.36
C MET A 1 -12.52 -17.32 -1.29
N GLY A 2 -12.89 -16.05 -1.08
CA GLY A 2 -13.76 -15.26 -1.95
C GLY A 2 -12.97 -14.13 -2.62
N LEU A 3 -13.09 -13.99 -3.95
CA LEU A 3 -12.63 -12.85 -4.72
C LEU A 3 -13.83 -12.05 -5.21
N PHE A 4 -13.84 -10.76 -4.89
CA PHE A 4 -14.89 -9.82 -5.27
C PHE A 4 -14.31 -8.71 -6.13
N GLN A 5 -14.86 -8.55 -7.33
CA GLN A 5 -14.54 -7.44 -8.22
C GLN A 5 -15.64 -6.39 -8.10
N CYS A 6 -15.32 -5.30 -7.45
CA CYS A 6 -16.27 -4.24 -7.17
C CYS A 6 -16.08 -3.07 -8.10
N LYS A 7 -17.17 -2.42 -8.47
CA LYS A 7 -17.16 -1.13 -9.12
C LYS A 7 -18.00 -0.15 -8.29
N ILE A 8 -17.35 0.86 -7.72
CA ILE A 8 -17.98 1.82 -6.83
C ILE A 8 -17.82 3.23 -7.37
N PHE A 9 -18.79 4.12 -7.12
CA PHE A 9 -18.64 5.52 -7.41
C PHE A 9 -17.89 6.20 -6.26
N SER A 10 -16.79 6.85 -6.57
CA SER A 10 -16.03 7.66 -5.61
C SER A 10 -16.42 9.13 -5.73
N GLN A 11 -16.77 9.75 -4.61
CA GLN A 11 -17.01 11.20 -4.52
C GLN A 11 -15.68 11.97 -4.56
N GLU A 12 -14.62 11.45 -3.96
CA GLU A 12 -13.29 12.06 -3.96
C GLU A 12 -12.65 12.10 -5.36
N LEU A 13 -13.01 11.14 -6.23
CA LEU A 13 -12.51 11.06 -7.60
C LEU A 13 -13.53 11.51 -8.65
N TYR A 14 -14.78 11.67 -8.24
CA TYR A 14 -15.93 12.01 -9.09
C TYR A 14 -16.10 11.08 -10.30
N ARG A 15 -15.80 9.78 -10.08
CA ARG A 15 -15.92 8.71 -11.10
C ARG A 15 -16.16 7.34 -10.46
N SER A 16 -16.62 6.39 -11.29
CA SER A 16 -16.62 4.98 -10.89
C SER A 16 -15.19 4.41 -10.99
N VAL A 17 -14.78 3.64 -9.98
CA VAL A 17 -13.47 2.99 -9.86
C VAL A 17 -13.64 1.52 -9.57
N ASN A 18 -12.68 0.72 -10.00
CA ASN A 18 -12.62 -0.70 -9.70
C ASN A 18 -11.84 -0.95 -8.41
N VAL A 19 -12.24 -1.98 -7.69
CA VAL A 19 -11.55 -2.46 -6.49
C VAL A 19 -11.70 -3.97 -6.43
N ASN A 20 -10.59 -4.69 -6.33
CA ASN A 20 -10.60 -6.12 -6.03
C ASN A 20 -10.47 -6.35 -4.53
N VAL A 21 -11.32 -7.23 -3.98
CA VAL A 21 -11.33 -7.56 -2.56
C VAL A 21 -11.20 -9.07 -2.40
N ILE A 22 -10.22 -9.51 -1.64
CA ILE A 22 -10.03 -10.91 -1.24
C ILE A 22 -10.50 -11.07 0.19
N ILE A 23 -11.40 -12.02 0.42
CA ILE A 23 -11.86 -12.41 1.75
C ILE A 23 -11.46 -13.87 1.98
N PRO A 24 -10.68 -14.20 3.02
CA PRO A 24 -10.43 -15.58 3.40
C PRO A 24 -11.75 -16.27 3.79
N LEU A 25 -12.08 -17.34 3.08
CA LEU A 25 -13.28 -18.12 3.33
C LEU A 25 -12.90 -19.62 3.31
N PRO A 26 -13.65 -20.51 3.99
CA PRO A 26 -13.40 -21.94 3.93
C PRO A 26 -13.28 -22.44 2.49
N ASP A 27 -12.36 -23.34 2.26
CA ASP A 27 -12.15 -24.03 0.98
C ASP A 27 -11.79 -25.52 1.22
N SER A 28 -11.65 -26.29 0.16
CA SER A 28 -11.34 -27.71 0.25
C SER A 28 -10.02 -28.00 0.98
N ASN A 29 -9.05 -27.08 0.95
CA ASN A 29 -7.77 -27.27 1.66
C ASN A 29 -7.96 -27.13 3.18
N ASN A 30 -8.86 -26.25 3.62
CA ASN A 30 -9.19 -26.11 5.04
C ASN A 30 -9.77 -27.41 5.61
N ASP A 31 -10.69 -28.05 4.87
CA ASP A 31 -11.30 -29.33 5.27
C ASP A 31 -10.26 -30.47 5.33
N PHE A 32 -9.33 -30.51 4.39
CA PHE A 32 -8.30 -31.56 4.32
C PHE A 32 -7.14 -31.36 5.30
N PHE A 33 -6.74 -30.11 5.57
CA PHE A 33 -5.54 -29.79 6.35
C PHE A 33 -5.82 -29.17 7.71
N GLY A 34 -7.09 -29.00 8.08
CA GLY A 34 -7.52 -28.57 9.41
C GLY A 34 -7.20 -27.13 9.75
N ALA A 35 -7.15 -26.25 8.77
CA ALA A 35 -7.01 -24.82 9.03
C ALA A 35 -8.32 -24.28 9.62
N ASP A 36 -8.21 -23.50 10.71
CA ASP A 36 -9.36 -22.92 11.42
C ASP A 36 -9.85 -21.64 10.73
N ILE A 37 -10.32 -21.79 9.46
CA ILE A 37 -10.96 -20.72 8.72
C ILE A 37 -12.46 -21.01 8.64
N HIS A 38 -13.26 -20.10 9.16
CA HIS A 38 -14.72 -20.20 9.18
C HIS A 38 -15.36 -18.94 8.56
N TYR A 39 -16.62 -19.01 8.22
CA TYR A 39 -17.38 -17.82 7.83
C TYR A 39 -17.52 -16.90 9.05
N PRO A 40 -17.27 -15.58 8.89
CA PRO A 40 -17.35 -14.67 10.01
C PRO A 40 -18.74 -14.70 10.67
N LEU A 41 -18.75 -14.80 11.98
CA LEU A 41 -19.98 -14.66 12.76
C LEU A 41 -20.41 -13.18 12.82
N PRO A 42 -21.67 -12.89 13.15
CA PRO A 42 -22.13 -11.52 13.34
C PRO A 42 -21.25 -10.75 14.33
N GLY A 43 -20.63 -9.66 13.88
CA GLY A 43 -19.70 -8.86 14.68
C GLY A 43 -18.23 -9.14 14.39
N GLU A 44 -17.86 -10.34 13.96
CA GLU A 44 -16.48 -10.67 13.62
C GLU A 44 -16.03 -9.96 12.35
N LYS A 45 -14.78 -9.46 12.37
CA LYS A 45 -14.16 -8.69 11.29
C LYS A 45 -12.78 -9.23 10.96
N TYR A 46 -12.40 -9.18 9.67
CA TYR A 46 -11.05 -9.50 9.24
C TYR A 46 -10.10 -8.33 9.48
N PRO A 47 -8.86 -8.58 9.94
CA PRO A 47 -7.77 -7.66 9.68
C PRO A 47 -7.65 -7.41 8.18
N VAL A 48 -7.24 -6.21 7.76
CA VAL A 48 -7.26 -5.82 6.35
C VAL A 48 -5.96 -5.18 5.90
N LEU A 49 -5.46 -5.62 4.74
CA LEU A 49 -4.34 -5.02 4.03
C LEU A 49 -4.85 -4.28 2.78
N TYR A 50 -4.63 -2.98 2.72
CA TYR A 50 -4.77 -2.18 1.50
C TYR A 50 -3.48 -2.31 0.68
N LEU A 51 -3.56 -2.91 -0.51
CA LEU A 51 -2.40 -3.28 -1.32
C LEU A 51 -2.38 -2.50 -2.64
N LEU A 52 -1.44 -1.58 -2.75
CA LEU A 52 -1.36 -0.56 -3.79
C LEU A 52 -0.51 -1.03 -4.98
N HIS A 53 -1.00 -0.80 -6.19
CA HIS A 53 -0.29 -1.12 -7.43
C HIS A 53 0.75 -0.06 -7.80
N GLY A 54 1.62 -0.40 -8.77
CA GLY A 54 2.66 0.47 -9.31
C GLY A 54 2.17 1.41 -10.41
N PHE A 55 3.09 2.21 -10.95
CA PHE A 55 2.84 3.06 -12.10
C PHE A 55 2.49 2.22 -13.34
N SER A 56 1.50 2.66 -14.12
CA SER A 56 0.95 1.98 -15.32
C SER A 56 0.21 0.65 -15.06
N ALA A 57 -0.09 0.35 -13.82
CA ALA A 57 -0.83 -0.81 -13.36
C ALA A 57 -2.25 -0.43 -12.90
N ASP A 58 -3.01 -1.41 -12.45
CA ASP A 58 -4.38 -1.24 -11.92
C ASP A 58 -4.66 -2.21 -10.74
N GLU A 59 -5.90 -2.29 -10.31
CA GLU A 59 -6.36 -3.16 -9.22
C GLU A 59 -6.11 -4.65 -9.45
N SER A 60 -5.84 -5.08 -10.67
CA SER A 60 -5.68 -6.50 -11.03
C SER A 60 -4.24 -7.01 -10.92
N ASP A 61 -3.23 -6.13 -10.91
CA ASP A 61 -1.82 -6.51 -11.06
C ASP A 61 -1.34 -7.48 -9.98
N TRP A 62 -1.62 -7.18 -8.71
CA TRP A 62 -1.23 -8.04 -7.61
C TRP A 62 -1.85 -9.44 -7.72
N GLN A 63 -3.10 -9.53 -8.16
CA GLN A 63 -3.79 -10.80 -8.36
C GLN A 63 -3.22 -11.57 -9.54
N ARG A 64 -2.89 -10.89 -10.64
CA ARG A 64 -2.43 -11.53 -11.89
C ARG A 64 -0.99 -12.02 -11.84
N PHE A 65 -0.14 -11.33 -11.10
CA PHE A 65 1.31 -11.54 -11.14
C PHE A 65 1.90 -12.05 -9.81
N SER A 66 1.08 -12.22 -8.77
CA SER A 66 1.52 -12.79 -7.49
C SER A 66 0.58 -13.88 -6.99
N ARG A 67 0.96 -14.51 -5.89
CA ARG A 67 0.13 -15.48 -5.17
C ARG A 67 -0.61 -14.84 -4.00
N ILE A 68 -0.97 -13.59 -4.11
CA ILE A 68 -1.57 -12.81 -3.01
C ILE A 68 -2.83 -13.45 -2.43
N GLU A 69 -3.64 -14.09 -3.27
CA GLU A 69 -4.83 -14.81 -2.82
C GLU A 69 -4.47 -15.95 -1.84
N SER A 70 -3.45 -16.74 -2.19
CA SER A 70 -2.95 -17.82 -1.34
C SER A 70 -2.37 -17.28 -0.03
N TYR A 71 -1.64 -16.16 -0.09
CA TYR A 71 -1.04 -15.55 1.09
C TYR A 71 -2.09 -14.93 2.03
N ALA A 72 -3.13 -14.33 1.46
CA ALA A 72 -4.28 -13.81 2.19
C ALA A 72 -5.00 -14.91 2.96
N GLN A 73 -5.23 -16.05 2.29
CA GLN A 73 -5.82 -17.25 2.89
C GLN A 73 -4.93 -17.84 3.99
N GLU A 74 -3.61 -18.01 3.72
CA GLU A 74 -2.64 -18.53 4.69
C GLU A 74 -2.59 -17.69 5.98
N LYS A 75 -2.69 -16.37 5.84
CA LYS A 75 -2.62 -15.41 6.96
C LYS A 75 -3.97 -15.11 7.59
N ASN A 76 -5.07 -15.53 6.95
CA ASN A 76 -6.45 -15.18 7.31
C ASN A 76 -6.67 -13.66 7.42
N ILE A 77 -6.23 -12.92 6.41
CA ILE A 77 -6.34 -11.46 6.31
C ILE A 77 -7.05 -11.05 5.02
N ALA A 78 -7.98 -10.12 5.10
CA ALA A 78 -8.59 -9.55 3.89
C ALA A 78 -7.59 -8.66 3.14
N VAL A 79 -7.65 -8.67 1.81
CA VAL A 79 -6.80 -7.81 0.98
C VAL A 79 -7.67 -6.97 0.06
N VAL A 80 -7.46 -5.67 0.08
CA VAL A 80 -8.13 -4.67 -0.77
C VAL A 80 -7.13 -4.11 -1.77
N MET A 81 -7.40 -4.26 -3.05
CA MET A 81 -6.58 -3.79 -4.15
C MET A 81 -7.36 -2.75 -4.96
N PRO A 82 -7.18 -1.45 -4.70
CA PRO A 82 -7.89 -0.39 -5.41
C PRO A 82 -7.18 0.01 -6.70
N ASP A 83 -7.95 0.49 -7.70
CA ASP A 83 -7.41 1.28 -8.80
C ASP A 83 -6.97 2.66 -8.27
N GLY A 84 -5.68 2.91 -8.23
CA GLY A 84 -5.04 4.16 -7.84
C GLY A 84 -4.62 5.02 -9.03
N TYR A 85 -4.85 4.55 -10.27
CA TYR A 85 -4.40 5.20 -11.50
C TYR A 85 -2.90 5.56 -11.45
N ASN A 86 -2.44 6.47 -12.31
CA ASN A 86 -1.06 7.01 -12.24
C ASN A 86 -0.97 8.26 -11.35
N SER A 87 -1.67 8.24 -10.20
CA SER A 87 -1.87 9.40 -9.35
C SER A 87 -0.74 9.68 -8.35
N PHE A 88 0.22 8.77 -8.21
CA PHE A 88 1.19 8.76 -7.10
C PHE A 88 0.52 8.80 -5.72
N TYR A 89 -0.78 8.43 -5.66
CA TYR A 89 -1.62 8.47 -4.46
C TYR A 89 -1.68 9.86 -3.83
N GLU A 90 -1.71 10.90 -4.69
CA GLU A 90 -1.81 12.30 -4.31
C GLU A 90 -3.23 12.86 -4.51
N ASN A 91 -3.48 13.97 -3.87
CA ASN A 91 -4.64 14.79 -4.18
C ASN A 91 -4.26 15.77 -5.30
N SER A 92 -4.73 15.50 -6.51
CA SER A 92 -4.45 16.38 -7.63
C SER A 92 -5.16 17.73 -7.47
N PRO A 93 -4.51 18.85 -7.79
CA PRO A 93 -5.17 20.17 -7.81
C PRO A 93 -6.26 20.25 -8.88
N PHE A 94 -6.31 19.28 -9.80
CA PHE A 94 -7.30 19.21 -10.89
C PHE A 94 -8.54 18.38 -10.52
N GLY A 95 -8.77 18.09 -9.23
CA GLY A 95 -10.03 17.57 -8.71
C GLY A 95 -10.05 16.08 -8.33
N ALA A 96 -9.01 15.30 -8.62
CA ALA A 96 -8.97 13.90 -8.22
C ALA A 96 -8.15 13.72 -6.94
N ALA A 97 -8.81 13.39 -5.81
CA ALA A 97 -8.19 13.31 -4.50
C ALA A 97 -7.87 11.86 -4.09
N TYR A 98 -6.88 11.24 -4.75
CA TYR A 98 -6.55 9.82 -4.52
C TYR A 98 -6.07 9.51 -3.10
N SER A 99 -5.38 10.44 -2.44
CA SER A 99 -4.98 10.25 -1.05
C SER A 99 -6.20 10.11 -0.12
N ARG A 100 -7.19 11.01 -0.25
CA ARG A 100 -8.44 10.93 0.53
C ARG A 100 -9.29 9.74 0.13
N TYR A 101 -9.35 9.43 -1.17
CA TYR A 101 -10.05 8.23 -1.64
C TYR A 101 -9.54 6.97 -0.95
N ILE A 102 -8.22 6.71 -1.00
CA ILE A 102 -7.62 5.48 -0.43
C ILE A 102 -7.67 5.46 1.10
N ALA A 103 -7.38 6.60 1.75
CA ALA A 103 -7.25 6.62 3.20
C ALA A 103 -8.60 6.81 3.94
N GLU A 104 -9.59 7.44 3.31
CA GLU A 104 -10.81 7.85 4.00
C GLU A 104 -12.09 7.27 3.41
N GLU A 105 -12.33 7.48 2.11
CA GLU A 105 -13.57 7.09 1.46
C GLU A 105 -13.67 5.58 1.26
N LEU A 106 -12.65 4.98 0.67
CA LEU A 106 -12.61 3.56 0.35
C LEU A 106 -12.80 2.66 1.57
N PRO A 107 -12.09 2.87 2.71
CA PRO A 107 -12.32 2.10 3.91
C PRO A 107 -13.78 2.17 4.38
N LYS A 108 -14.37 3.35 4.46
CA LYS A 108 -15.78 3.52 4.87
C LYS A 108 -16.75 2.77 3.96
N ALA A 109 -16.53 2.84 2.65
CA ALA A 109 -17.36 2.14 1.67
C ALA A 109 -17.25 0.61 1.83
N LEU A 110 -16.03 0.09 1.91
CA LEU A 110 -15.81 -1.36 1.98
C LEU A 110 -16.16 -1.97 3.34
N GLU A 111 -15.96 -1.26 4.44
CA GLU A 111 -16.37 -1.67 5.79
C GLU A 111 -17.89 -1.77 5.93
N SER A 112 -18.64 -1.03 5.11
CA SER A 112 -20.11 -1.16 5.04
C SER A 112 -20.59 -2.37 4.23
N LEU A 113 -19.74 -2.89 3.33
CA LEU A 113 -20.09 -3.98 2.40
C LEU A 113 -19.49 -5.33 2.83
N PHE A 114 -18.35 -5.32 3.49
CA PHE A 114 -17.59 -6.51 3.88
C PHE A 114 -17.26 -6.49 5.38
N PRO A 115 -17.03 -7.65 5.98
CA PRO A 115 -16.64 -7.74 7.39
C PRO A 115 -15.17 -7.37 7.61
N LEU A 116 -14.80 -6.11 7.33
CA LEU A 116 -13.46 -5.57 7.50
C LEU A 116 -13.36 -4.78 8.81
N SER A 117 -12.24 -4.90 9.51
CA SER A 117 -12.01 -4.15 10.74
C SER A 117 -11.74 -2.67 10.45
N ALA A 118 -12.43 -1.80 11.18
CA ALA A 118 -12.21 -0.36 11.18
C ALA A 118 -11.12 0.08 12.16
N LYS A 119 -10.65 -0.82 13.04
CA LYS A 119 -9.67 -0.52 14.08
C LYS A 119 -8.27 -0.35 13.47
N ARG A 120 -7.53 0.68 13.92
CA ARG A 120 -6.17 1.00 13.47
C ARG A 120 -5.23 -0.21 13.55
N GLU A 121 -5.27 -0.93 14.67
CA GLU A 121 -4.39 -2.08 14.96
C GLU A 121 -4.56 -3.26 14.01
N TYR A 122 -5.65 -3.31 13.27
CA TYR A 122 -5.95 -4.36 12.29
C TYR A 122 -6.03 -3.84 10.84
N ARG A 123 -5.58 -2.60 10.60
CA ARG A 123 -5.53 -2.01 9.26
C ARG A 123 -4.10 -1.75 8.85
N PHE A 124 -3.72 -2.27 7.68
CA PHE A 124 -2.37 -2.21 7.15
C PHE A 124 -2.39 -1.68 5.72
N ILE A 125 -1.26 -1.15 5.27
CA ILE A 125 -1.10 -0.65 3.90
C ILE A 125 0.25 -1.09 3.34
N ALA A 126 0.26 -1.55 2.10
CA ALA A 126 1.50 -1.90 1.40
C ALA A 126 1.40 -1.57 -0.08
N GLY A 127 2.51 -1.58 -0.79
CA GLY A 127 2.50 -1.41 -2.23
C GLY A 127 3.88 -1.56 -2.85
N LEU A 128 3.88 -1.68 -4.18
CA LEU A 128 5.10 -1.75 -4.96
C LEU A 128 5.35 -0.44 -5.72
N SER A 129 6.61 -0.07 -5.93
CA SER A 129 7.01 1.06 -6.79
C SER A 129 6.27 2.36 -6.41
N MET A 130 5.45 2.91 -7.31
CA MET A 130 4.56 4.04 -7.03
C MET A 130 3.68 3.76 -5.79
N GLY A 131 3.13 2.55 -5.69
CA GLY A 131 2.32 2.12 -4.54
C GLY A 131 3.12 2.00 -3.24
N GLY A 132 4.40 1.65 -3.31
CA GLY A 132 5.30 1.63 -2.16
C GLY A 132 5.51 3.03 -1.56
N GLY A 133 5.77 4.02 -2.42
CA GLY A 133 5.80 5.42 -2.02
C GLY A 133 4.45 5.94 -1.52
N GLY A 134 3.37 5.52 -2.17
CA GLY A 134 1.99 5.81 -1.76
C GLY A 134 1.65 5.26 -0.39
N ALA A 135 2.00 3.99 -0.12
CA ALA A 135 1.76 3.35 1.17
C ALA A 135 2.45 4.10 2.32
N TYR A 136 3.71 4.48 2.15
CA TYR A 136 4.45 5.26 3.14
C TYR A 136 3.85 6.65 3.35
N LYS A 137 3.52 7.33 2.27
CA LYS A 137 2.92 8.66 2.32
C LYS A 137 1.59 8.65 3.08
N LEU A 138 0.70 7.70 2.73
CA LEU A 138 -0.59 7.59 3.39
C LEU A 138 -0.45 7.21 4.87
N ALA A 139 0.49 6.34 5.20
CA ALA A 139 0.76 5.97 6.59
C ALA A 139 1.32 7.13 7.44
N LEU A 140 2.11 8.02 6.83
CA LEU A 140 2.66 9.21 7.51
C LEU A 140 1.65 10.36 7.57
N ARG A 141 0.77 10.52 6.56
CA ARG A 141 -0.32 11.51 6.57
C ARG A 141 -1.45 11.15 7.53
N TYR A 142 -1.79 9.86 7.60
CA TYR A 142 -2.90 9.33 8.38
C TYR A 142 -2.43 8.26 9.38
N PRO A 143 -1.52 8.62 10.32
CA PRO A 143 -0.89 7.64 11.22
C PRO A 143 -1.88 6.98 12.19
N ASP A 144 -3.01 7.60 12.42
CA ASP A 144 -4.12 7.09 13.23
C ASP A 144 -4.94 6.00 12.53
N ARG A 145 -4.68 5.75 11.23
CA ARG A 145 -5.46 4.79 10.43
C ARG A 145 -4.78 3.46 10.22
N TYR A 146 -3.45 3.39 10.33
CA TYR A 146 -2.68 2.18 10.00
C TYR A 146 -1.76 1.79 11.14
N ALA A 147 -1.67 0.48 11.44
CA ALA A 147 -0.72 -0.07 12.40
C ALA A 147 0.61 -0.45 11.76
N ALA A 148 0.61 -0.74 10.46
CA ALA A 148 1.80 -1.07 9.72
C ALA A 148 1.72 -0.62 8.26
N ALA A 149 2.88 -0.26 7.69
CA ALA A 149 3.04 0.14 6.30
C ALA A 149 4.25 -0.56 5.67
N ALA A 150 4.12 -1.01 4.42
CA ALA A 150 5.21 -1.69 3.73
C ALA A 150 5.43 -1.14 2.31
N SER A 151 6.70 -1.05 1.91
CA SER A 151 7.14 -0.56 0.61
C SER A 151 8.05 -1.58 -0.07
N LEU A 152 7.65 -2.04 -1.26
CA LEU A 152 8.44 -2.93 -2.11
C LEU A 152 8.99 -2.11 -3.28
N SER A 153 10.30 -1.98 -3.39
CA SER A 153 10.96 -1.18 -4.46
C SER A 153 10.35 0.21 -4.61
N GLY A 154 10.04 0.87 -3.50
CA GLY A 154 9.22 2.07 -3.46
C GLY A 154 9.83 3.27 -4.19
N GLY A 155 9.00 4.06 -4.85
CA GLY A 155 9.35 5.39 -5.32
C GLY A 155 9.34 6.39 -4.15
N LEU A 156 10.38 6.36 -3.32
CA LEU A 156 10.42 7.08 -2.04
C LEU A 156 10.93 8.52 -2.15
N GLU A 157 11.50 8.90 -3.29
CA GLU A 157 11.96 10.26 -3.52
C GLU A 157 11.08 10.97 -4.56
N VAL A 158 10.45 12.05 -4.16
CA VAL A 158 9.65 12.91 -5.06
C VAL A 158 10.55 13.88 -5.84
N ARG A 159 11.84 13.97 -5.50
CA ARG A 159 12.81 14.85 -6.18
C ARG A 159 12.88 14.52 -7.67
N LYS A 160 13.27 15.52 -8.48
CA LYS A 160 13.42 15.36 -9.92
C LYS A 160 14.16 14.05 -10.23
N SER A 161 13.43 13.05 -10.70
CA SER A 161 14.05 11.88 -11.27
C SER A 161 14.88 12.36 -12.47
N ASN A 162 16.19 12.30 -12.36
CA ASN A 162 17.10 12.50 -13.49
C ASN A 162 17.11 11.30 -14.45
N ALA A 163 16.06 10.47 -14.43
CA ALA A 163 15.94 9.33 -15.31
C ALA A 163 15.93 9.81 -16.78
N PRO A 164 16.97 9.51 -17.55
CA PRO A 164 17.23 10.18 -18.82
C PRO A 164 16.35 9.71 -19.97
N SER A 165 15.55 8.65 -19.83
CA SER A 165 14.73 8.13 -20.94
C SER A 165 13.67 7.11 -20.50
N GLY A 166 12.66 6.86 -21.35
CA GLY A 166 11.72 5.75 -21.20
C GLY A 166 10.68 5.95 -20.07
N ALA A 167 10.55 4.96 -19.19
CA ALA A 167 9.55 4.95 -18.12
C ALA A 167 9.72 6.14 -17.14
N GLY A 168 10.94 6.56 -16.87
CA GLY A 168 11.23 7.72 -16.02
C GLY A 168 10.71 9.04 -16.61
N LEU A 169 10.81 9.25 -17.92
CA LEU A 169 10.27 10.43 -18.57
C LEU A 169 8.75 10.45 -18.51
N ARG A 170 8.10 9.32 -18.77
CA ARG A 170 6.62 9.20 -18.67
C ARG A 170 6.13 9.41 -17.24
N SER A 171 6.81 8.83 -16.25
CA SER A 171 6.42 9.04 -14.86
C SER A 171 6.59 10.51 -14.43
N ASN A 172 7.57 11.23 -14.94
CA ASN A 172 7.72 12.68 -14.71
C ASN A 172 6.56 13.48 -15.32
N GLN A 173 6.10 13.13 -16.53
CA GLN A 173 4.93 13.76 -17.14
C GLN A 173 3.67 13.55 -16.30
N TRP A 174 3.46 12.34 -15.76
CA TRP A 174 2.33 12.06 -14.88
C TRP A 174 2.44 12.75 -13.50
N ARG A 175 3.65 12.97 -13.01
CA ARG A 175 3.87 13.81 -11.81
C ARG A 175 3.41 15.25 -12.01
N GLN A 176 3.46 15.78 -13.24
CA GLN A 176 2.88 17.09 -13.55
C GLN A 176 1.37 17.11 -13.33
N PHE A 177 0.68 15.99 -13.58
CA PHE A 177 -0.74 15.87 -13.25
C PHE A 177 -1.01 15.89 -11.74
N ALA A 178 -0.12 15.35 -10.93
CA ALA A 178 -0.24 15.37 -9.48
C ALA A 178 0.16 16.70 -8.85
N TYR A 179 1.17 17.40 -9.41
CA TYR A 179 1.81 18.54 -8.75
C TYR A 179 1.85 19.83 -9.58
N GLY A 180 1.27 19.85 -10.77
CA GLY A 180 1.39 20.97 -11.72
C GLY A 180 2.62 20.87 -12.63
N MET A 181 2.63 21.68 -13.70
CA MET A 181 3.68 21.66 -14.73
C MET A 181 5.07 22.02 -14.17
N GLU A 182 5.13 23.02 -13.31
CA GLU A 182 6.35 23.49 -12.63
C GLU A 182 6.41 23.03 -11.17
N ARG A 183 5.54 22.06 -10.80
CA ARG A 183 5.35 21.58 -9.42
C ARG A 183 4.88 22.68 -8.46
N GLU A 184 4.12 23.62 -8.96
CA GLU A 184 3.57 24.75 -8.20
C GLU A 184 2.61 24.30 -7.09
N TYR A 185 2.09 23.07 -7.18
CA TYR A 185 1.22 22.47 -6.15
C TYR A 185 1.93 21.39 -5.30
N PHE A 186 3.25 21.27 -5.44
CA PHE A 186 4.00 20.35 -4.60
C PHE A 186 4.20 20.97 -3.22
N ASP A 187 3.56 20.38 -2.23
CA ASP A 187 3.75 20.71 -0.83
C ASP A 187 4.69 19.68 -0.19
N PRO A 188 5.91 20.06 0.22
CA PRO A 188 6.84 19.15 0.87
C PRO A 188 6.29 18.55 2.17
N GLU A 189 5.49 19.30 2.92
CA GLU A 189 4.89 18.83 4.18
C GLU A 189 3.82 17.76 3.99
N GLU A 190 3.29 17.65 2.77
CA GLU A 190 2.30 16.65 2.39
C GLU A 190 2.89 15.51 1.53
N SER A 191 3.94 15.79 0.77
CA SER A 191 4.37 14.89 -0.31
C SER A 191 5.81 14.39 -0.19
N ASP A 192 6.70 15.08 0.53
CA ASP A 192 8.08 14.62 0.73
C ASP A 192 8.15 13.71 1.97
N LEU A 193 8.48 12.45 1.74
CA LEU A 193 8.51 11.45 2.82
C LEU A 193 9.52 11.78 3.91
N ARG A 194 10.65 12.43 3.58
CA ARG A 194 11.64 12.82 4.58
C ARG A 194 11.12 13.94 5.47
N VAL A 195 10.46 14.92 4.88
CA VAL A 195 9.81 16.01 5.63
C VAL A 195 8.69 15.46 6.50
N LEU A 196 7.86 14.57 5.97
CA LEU A 196 6.79 13.92 6.73
C LEU A 196 7.33 13.11 7.92
N VAL A 197 8.39 12.32 7.74
CA VAL A 197 9.02 11.56 8.83
C VAL A 197 9.53 12.51 9.90
N GLN A 198 10.31 13.54 9.54
CA GLN A 198 10.84 14.51 10.50
C GLN A 198 9.73 15.19 11.30
N LYS A 199 8.73 15.70 10.60
CA LYS A 199 7.56 16.36 11.22
C LYS A 199 6.86 15.44 12.21
N ARG A 200 6.57 14.21 11.85
CA ARG A 200 5.88 13.26 12.72
C ARG A 200 6.71 12.84 13.94
N MET A 201 8.02 12.70 13.76
CA MET A 201 8.94 12.41 14.88
C MET A 201 9.02 13.60 15.85
N GLU A 202 9.13 14.83 15.34
CA GLU A 202 9.13 16.05 16.15
C GLU A 202 7.81 16.26 16.92
N GLU A 203 6.67 15.93 16.30
CA GLU A 203 5.34 15.98 16.94
C GLU A 203 5.14 14.87 17.98
N GLY A 204 6.03 13.88 18.07
CA GLY A 204 5.86 12.71 18.93
C GLY A 204 4.67 11.83 18.54
N THR A 205 4.30 11.84 17.26
CA THR A 205 3.17 11.07 16.72
C THR A 205 3.42 9.58 16.85
N VAL A 206 2.41 8.82 17.29
CA VAL A 206 2.46 7.34 17.30
C VAL A 206 2.36 6.84 15.86
N LEU A 207 3.50 6.53 15.27
CA LEU A 207 3.61 6.06 13.90
C LEU A 207 3.29 4.55 13.77
N PRO A 208 2.89 4.09 12.56
CA PRO A 208 2.88 2.67 12.21
C PRO A 208 4.29 2.07 12.28
N LYS A 209 4.37 0.73 12.32
CA LYS A 209 5.60 0.02 11.99
C LYS A 209 5.83 0.09 10.47
N PHE A 210 7.10 0.20 10.05
CA PHE A 210 7.45 0.26 8.64
C PHE A 210 8.28 -0.95 8.22
N TYR A 211 8.03 -1.43 7.01
CA TYR A 211 8.82 -2.46 6.36
C TYR A 211 9.19 -1.99 4.96
N GLN A 212 10.46 -2.06 4.63
CA GLN A 212 10.98 -1.66 3.32
C GLN A 212 11.82 -2.79 2.73
N CYS A 213 11.59 -3.11 1.46
CA CYS A 213 12.47 -4.03 0.73
C CYS A 213 12.74 -3.54 -0.69
N CYS A 214 13.91 -3.91 -1.22
CA CYS A 214 14.31 -3.60 -2.57
C CYS A 214 15.28 -4.66 -3.12
N GLY A 215 15.12 -4.99 -4.41
CA GLY A 215 16.06 -5.86 -5.11
C GLY A 215 17.38 -5.15 -5.37
N THR A 216 18.50 -5.87 -5.27
CA THR A 216 19.85 -5.28 -5.45
C THR A 216 20.14 -4.87 -6.90
N GLU A 217 19.40 -5.41 -7.88
CA GLU A 217 19.48 -5.05 -9.30
C GLU A 217 18.35 -4.07 -9.73
N ASP A 218 17.56 -3.58 -8.75
CA ASP A 218 16.46 -2.67 -9.01
C ASP A 218 16.98 -1.25 -9.24
N PHE A 219 16.45 -0.56 -10.26
CA PHE A 219 16.85 0.83 -10.56
C PHE A 219 16.46 1.82 -9.44
N THR A 220 15.59 1.41 -8.52
CA THR A 220 15.23 2.20 -7.34
C THR A 220 16.10 1.89 -6.12
N TYR A 221 17.06 0.96 -6.23
CA TYR A 221 17.82 0.47 -5.08
C TYR A 221 18.55 1.57 -4.32
N GLU A 222 19.30 2.41 -5.00
CA GLU A 222 20.07 3.51 -4.37
C GLU A 222 19.17 4.49 -3.59
N GLN A 223 18.02 4.86 -4.16
CA GLN A 223 17.09 5.73 -3.45
C GLN A 223 16.44 5.04 -2.24
N ASN A 224 16.20 3.73 -2.33
CA ASN A 224 15.66 2.95 -1.23
C ASN A 224 16.67 2.81 -0.08
N VAL A 225 17.94 2.57 -0.39
CA VAL A 225 19.04 2.57 0.59
C VAL A 225 19.18 3.96 1.24
N SER A 226 19.20 5.02 0.44
CA SER A 226 19.28 6.40 0.94
C SER A 226 18.12 6.77 1.88
N PHE A 227 16.90 6.34 1.55
CA PHE A 227 15.75 6.57 2.41
C PHE A 227 15.79 5.73 3.69
N ARG A 228 16.19 4.45 3.60
CA ARG A 228 16.40 3.57 4.74
C ARG A 228 17.35 4.21 5.77
N ASP A 229 18.53 4.64 5.31
CA ASP A 229 19.55 5.21 6.20
C ASP A 229 19.02 6.47 6.91
N PHE A 230 18.38 7.35 6.16
CA PHE A 230 17.70 8.52 6.72
C PHE A 230 16.62 8.13 7.75
N ALA A 231 15.75 7.16 7.43
CA ALA A 231 14.63 6.79 8.27
C ALA A 231 15.10 6.16 9.60
N LEU A 232 16.15 5.32 9.54
CA LEU A 232 16.77 4.73 10.72
C LEU A 232 17.46 5.81 11.58
N GLU A 233 18.17 6.76 10.98
CA GLU A 233 18.77 7.89 11.68
C GLU A 233 17.71 8.78 12.36
N ALA A 234 16.57 8.97 11.71
CA ALA A 234 15.43 9.68 12.27
C ALA A 234 14.70 8.91 13.39
N GLY A 235 15.03 7.64 13.62
CA GLY A 235 14.42 6.82 14.66
C GLY A 235 13.11 6.12 14.27
N LEU A 236 12.82 5.98 12.97
CA LEU A 236 11.63 5.28 12.50
C LEU A 236 11.75 3.76 12.82
N ASP A 237 10.64 3.15 13.31
CA ASP A 237 10.57 1.69 13.50
C ASP A 237 10.48 1.00 12.11
N LEU A 238 11.66 0.79 11.53
CA LEU A 238 11.82 0.30 10.17
C LEU A 238 12.51 -1.06 10.11
N THR A 239 11.82 -2.05 9.54
CA THR A 239 12.40 -3.32 9.10
C THR A 239 12.89 -3.18 7.67
N TRP A 240 14.16 -3.50 7.40
CA TRP A 240 14.73 -3.52 6.05
C TRP A 240 15.11 -4.91 5.61
N GLU A 241 14.76 -5.26 4.38
CA GLU A 241 15.23 -6.47 3.70
C GLU A 241 15.68 -6.15 2.27
N GLU A 242 16.72 -6.83 1.80
CA GLU A 242 17.19 -6.77 0.43
C GLU A 242 17.58 -8.17 -0.06
N GLY A 243 17.75 -8.32 -1.36
CA GLY A 243 18.20 -9.55 -1.97
C GLY A 243 18.29 -9.44 -3.48
N PRO A 244 18.82 -10.46 -4.16
CA PRO A 244 18.86 -10.49 -5.61
C PRO A 244 17.47 -10.29 -6.21
N GLY A 245 17.38 -9.46 -7.25
CA GLY A 245 16.14 -9.18 -7.96
C GLY A 245 16.05 -7.76 -8.50
N ALA A 246 15.24 -7.59 -9.52
CA ALA A 246 15.00 -6.34 -10.22
C ALA A 246 13.59 -5.80 -9.95
N HIS A 247 13.19 -4.75 -10.67
CA HIS A 247 11.89 -4.07 -10.51
C HIS A 247 10.74 -4.86 -11.16
N ASN A 248 10.44 -6.05 -10.63
CA ASN A 248 9.42 -6.94 -11.17
C ASN A 248 8.83 -7.88 -10.11
N PHE A 249 7.81 -8.64 -10.49
CA PHE A 249 7.10 -9.57 -9.61
C PHE A 249 7.94 -10.79 -9.21
N ASP A 250 9.04 -11.13 -9.88
CA ASP A 250 9.95 -12.19 -9.41
C ASP A 250 10.56 -11.83 -8.05
N PHE A 251 10.78 -10.52 -7.80
CA PHE A 251 11.16 -9.99 -6.50
C PHE A 251 9.94 -9.75 -5.60
N TRP A 252 8.89 -9.10 -6.11
CA TRP A 252 7.78 -8.64 -5.25
C TRP A 252 6.91 -9.76 -4.71
N ASP A 253 6.68 -10.87 -5.45
CA ASP A 253 5.84 -11.97 -4.98
C ASP A 253 6.41 -12.67 -3.73
N PRO A 254 7.68 -13.11 -3.66
CA PRO A 254 8.23 -13.67 -2.43
C PRO A 254 8.30 -12.65 -1.28
N TYR A 255 8.51 -11.37 -1.57
CA TYR A 255 8.62 -10.37 -0.52
C TYR A 255 7.26 -9.94 0.04
N ILE A 256 6.19 -9.87 -0.76
CA ILE A 256 4.85 -9.64 -0.20
C ILE A 256 4.44 -10.77 0.75
N ARG A 257 4.83 -12.01 0.47
CA ARG A 257 4.62 -13.12 1.41
C ARG A 257 5.34 -12.91 2.75
N ARG A 258 6.58 -12.38 2.73
CA ARG A 258 7.32 -12.03 3.96
C ARG A 258 6.63 -10.90 4.72
N ILE A 259 6.18 -9.87 4.00
CA ILE A 259 5.41 -8.76 4.58
C ILE A 259 4.12 -9.27 5.23
N MET A 260 3.37 -10.15 4.58
CA MET A 260 2.16 -10.75 5.16
C MET A 260 2.46 -11.46 6.51
N LYS A 261 3.61 -12.14 6.62
CA LYS A 261 4.04 -12.77 7.88
C LYS A 261 4.49 -11.76 8.93
N TRP A 262 5.12 -10.66 8.52
CA TRP A 262 5.60 -9.59 9.38
C TRP A 262 4.46 -8.72 9.95
N LEU A 263 3.32 -8.59 9.26
CA LEU A 263 2.19 -7.79 9.74
C LEU A 263 1.81 -8.17 11.19
N PRO A 264 1.59 -7.17 12.08
CA PRO A 264 1.36 -7.39 13.50
C PRO A 264 -0.07 -7.91 13.79
N THR A 265 -0.39 -9.06 13.23
CA THR A 265 -1.65 -9.77 13.46
C THR A 265 -1.42 -11.27 13.42
N ASP A 266 -2.15 -12.03 14.22
CA ASP A 266 -2.19 -13.49 14.18
C ASP A 266 -3.24 -14.05 13.19
N GLY A 267 -3.97 -13.16 12.50
CA GLY A 267 -5.00 -13.52 11.54
C GLY A 267 -6.32 -13.94 12.15
N LYS A 268 -6.50 -13.82 13.48
CA LYS A 268 -7.79 -14.05 14.09
C LYS A 268 -8.78 -12.97 13.69
N LEU A 269 -10.03 -13.37 13.53
CA LEU A 269 -11.13 -12.42 13.40
C LEU A 269 -11.26 -11.60 14.69
N VAL A 270 -11.66 -10.36 14.54
CA VAL A 270 -11.73 -9.38 15.64
C VAL A 270 -13.12 -8.75 15.69
N ASP A 271 -13.49 -8.16 16.84
CA ASP A 271 -14.78 -7.50 17.05
C ASP A 271 -14.82 -6.08 16.45
#